data_33377b45b81f9bc0fd031ccd52bb0351
#
_entry.id   33377b45b81f9bc0fd031ccd52bb0351
#
_cell.length_a   1.000
_cell.length_b   1.000
_cell.length_c   1.000
_cell.angle_alpha   90.00
_cell.angle_beta   90.00
_cell.angle_gamma   90.00
#
_symmetry.space_group_name_H-M   'P 1'
#
loop_
_entity.id
_entity.type
_entity.pdbx_description
1 polymer ?
#
loop_
_entity_poly.entity_id
_entity_poly.type
_entity_poly.pdbx_seq_one_letter_code
_entity_poly.pdbx_strand_id
1 'polypeptide(L)'
;MSPSNTLPSLPSIGAIAVLSYLLFVRLTRWRVYNHVHRKYAHRIADFDTLTLAEAQDITHAAMLWDVPSIVMNSMSFAIVRTYAFPAMSRILCGTKELQPDTVSRRYIDTAILVATYSVCPFRTKGPPSEFYVAANGTDEDAAAADPRAYLAIARMNWLHEHYPIKNDDFLVTLAFLIFLPVRWAERFGWRTLSPLEVHARFVFWKHIGELMHIRDIPDSAVELEVWAEEYEARHMTPADTNHILAEGMLTELASSVPSFARGLFRRLVICVMGERMRIAMKLPVQPPAVHALLDIGAALVRFAGRHLFPPRLHAYCAVSVKPVPIPKGDNEPTRMHPLMKVTKPWYLPRTTGMWRVLEKLMLALGLRSIDDVPAPKYDDKGYRLEEIGPVRWKTVGHALVMQKAGEMMGCPVQGVWAQPSTKIT
;
A
#
# COMPACT_ATOMS: atom_id res chain seq x y z
N MET A 1 -16.40 -48.14 44.28
CA MET A 1 -15.27 -47.44 43.69
C MET A 1 -15.80 -46.13 43.06
N SER A 2 -15.64 -45.03 43.77
CA SER A 2 -16.02 -43.72 43.23
C SER A 2 -14.98 -43.27 42.21
N PRO A 3 -15.36 -42.76 41.01
CA PRO A 3 -14.39 -42.20 40.11
C PRO A 3 -13.83 -40.93 40.74
N SER A 4 -12.53 -40.90 40.98
CA SER A 4 -11.79 -39.72 41.41
C SER A 4 -11.85 -38.71 40.29
N ASN A 5 -12.71 -37.70 40.36
CA ASN A 5 -12.71 -36.51 39.55
C ASN A 5 -11.45 -35.69 39.88
N THR A 6 -10.29 -36.10 39.37
CA THR A 6 -9.09 -35.29 39.44
C THR A 6 -9.22 -34.17 38.43
N LEU A 7 -9.46 -32.93 38.87
CA LEU A 7 -9.37 -31.75 38.04
C LEU A 7 -7.97 -31.71 37.36
N PRO A 8 -7.89 -31.37 36.07
CA PRO A 8 -6.61 -31.31 35.38
C PRO A 8 -5.70 -30.31 36.08
N SER A 9 -4.41 -30.64 36.18
CA SER A 9 -3.42 -29.76 36.80
C SER A 9 -3.26 -28.46 35.97
N LEU A 10 -2.88 -27.35 36.60
CA LEU A 10 -2.62 -26.06 35.93
C LEU A 10 -1.76 -26.19 34.67
N PRO A 11 -0.65 -26.97 34.64
CA PRO A 11 0.13 -27.21 33.42
C PRO A 11 -0.69 -27.92 32.33
N SER A 12 -1.57 -28.83 32.67
CA SER A 12 -2.42 -29.56 31.71
C SER A 12 -3.45 -28.64 31.07
N ILE A 13 -4.04 -27.72 31.85
CA ILE A 13 -4.98 -26.70 31.36
C ILE A 13 -4.26 -25.74 30.36
N GLY A 14 -3.06 -25.31 30.72
CA GLY A 14 -2.23 -24.46 29.84
C GLY A 14 -1.89 -25.15 28.52
N ALA A 15 -1.49 -26.41 28.56
CA ALA A 15 -1.18 -27.19 27.36
C ALA A 15 -2.44 -27.38 26.47
N ILE A 16 -3.58 -27.68 27.04
CA ILE A 16 -4.85 -27.82 26.32
C ILE A 16 -5.21 -26.48 25.66
N ALA A 17 -5.09 -25.34 26.35
CA ALA A 17 -5.39 -24.01 25.79
C ALA A 17 -4.49 -23.69 24.61
N VAL A 18 -3.16 -23.94 24.70
CA VAL A 18 -2.22 -23.74 23.60
C VAL A 18 -2.54 -24.63 22.40
N LEU A 19 -2.78 -25.92 22.63
CA LEU A 19 -3.14 -26.85 21.56
C LEU A 19 -4.46 -26.47 20.89
N SER A 20 -5.48 -26.08 21.66
CA SER A 20 -6.76 -25.60 21.13
C SER A 20 -6.59 -24.32 20.28
N TYR A 21 -5.74 -23.39 20.72
CA TYR A 21 -5.41 -22.19 19.96
C TYR A 21 -4.70 -22.50 18.64
N LEU A 22 -3.68 -23.36 18.68
CA LEU A 22 -2.95 -23.77 17.47
C LEU A 22 -3.88 -24.51 16.49
N LEU A 23 -4.77 -25.37 16.99
CA LEU A 23 -5.78 -26.04 16.17
C LEU A 23 -6.74 -25.02 15.54
N PHE A 24 -7.23 -24.04 16.32
CA PHE A 24 -8.07 -22.95 15.81
C PHE A 24 -7.36 -22.18 14.69
N VAL A 25 -6.09 -21.79 14.89
CA VAL A 25 -5.30 -21.12 13.85
C VAL A 25 -5.20 -22.00 12.59
N ARG A 26 -4.86 -23.28 12.76
CA ARG A 26 -4.72 -24.21 11.62
C ARG A 26 -6.02 -24.39 10.84
N LEU A 27 -7.16 -24.47 11.48
CA LEU A 27 -8.47 -24.67 10.84
C LEU A 27 -8.98 -23.40 10.15
N THR A 28 -8.63 -22.23 10.68
CA THR A 28 -9.21 -20.96 10.21
C THR A 28 -8.29 -20.13 9.32
N ARG A 29 -6.96 -20.37 9.36
CA ARG A 29 -5.96 -19.53 8.69
C ARG A 29 -6.19 -19.38 7.18
N TRP A 30 -6.64 -20.45 6.53
CA TRP A 30 -6.84 -20.50 5.08
C TRP A 30 -8.26 -20.12 4.64
N ARG A 31 -9.10 -19.58 5.54
CA ARG A 31 -10.52 -19.32 5.24
C ARG A 31 -10.72 -18.41 4.02
N VAL A 32 -9.98 -17.28 3.93
CA VAL A 32 -10.10 -16.31 2.84
C VAL A 32 -9.62 -16.93 1.54
N TYR A 33 -8.43 -17.52 1.53
CA TYR A 33 -7.88 -18.24 0.39
C TYR A 33 -8.85 -19.30 -0.15
N ASN A 34 -9.34 -20.18 0.74
CA ASN A 34 -10.25 -21.26 0.35
C ASN A 34 -11.62 -20.73 -0.13
N HIS A 35 -12.09 -19.62 0.42
CA HIS A 35 -13.33 -18.99 -0.04
C HIS A 35 -13.19 -18.48 -1.47
N VAL A 36 -12.15 -17.70 -1.76
CA VAL A 36 -11.84 -17.18 -3.11
C VAL A 36 -11.70 -18.31 -4.12
N HIS A 37 -10.89 -19.35 -3.82
CA HIS A 37 -10.65 -20.44 -4.74
C HIS A 37 -11.89 -21.32 -5.01
N ARG A 38 -12.81 -21.43 -4.05
CA ARG A 38 -14.11 -22.09 -4.27
C ARG A 38 -15.04 -21.22 -5.11
N LYS A 39 -15.13 -19.92 -4.82
CA LYS A 39 -15.98 -18.98 -5.56
C LYS A 39 -15.60 -18.89 -7.03
N TYR A 40 -14.31 -18.85 -7.32
CA TYR A 40 -13.76 -18.70 -8.67
C TYR A 40 -13.17 -19.99 -9.26
N ALA A 41 -13.57 -21.15 -8.76
CA ALA A 41 -13.08 -22.45 -9.24
C ALA A 41 -13.28 -22.65 -10.76
N HIS A 42 -14.38 -22.11 -11.30
CA HIS A 42 -14.72 -22.17 -12.73
C HIS A 42 -13.77 -21.36 -13.62
N ARG A 43 -13.01 -20.41 -13.06
CA ARG A 43 -12.03 -19.57 -13.79
C ARG A 43 -10.62 -20.19 -13.80
N ILE A 44 -10.37 -21.22 -12.98
CA ILE A 44 -9.03 -21.82 -12.87
C ILE A 44 -8.61 -22.54 -14.17
N ALA A 45 -9.58 -23.03 -14.94
CA ALA A 45 -9.31 -23.68 -16.22
C ALA A 45 -8.99 -22.70 -17.36
N ASP A 46 -9.45 -21.44 -17.24
CA ASP A 46 -9.28 -20.41 -18.26
C ASP A 46 -9.24 -19.02 -17.60
N PHE A 47 -8.05 -18.57 -17.26
CA PHE A 47 -7.81 -17.27 -16.62
C PHE A 47 -8.13 -16.09 -17.52
N ASP A 48 -7.99 -16.23 -18.85
CA ASP A 48 -8.17 -15.13 -19.81
C ASP A 48 -9.63 -14.63 -19.86
N THR A 49 -10.56 -15.44 -19.35
CA THR A 49 -11.97 -15.06 -19.21
C THR A 49 -12.30 -14.28 -17.93
N LEU A 50 -11.30 -14.00 -17.08
CA LEU A 50 -11.50 -13.29 -15.81
C LEU A 50 -11.94 -11.84 -16.06
N THR A 51 -13.10 -11.46 -15.54
CA THR A 51 -13.61 -10.10 -15.64
C THR A 51 -12.91 -9.16 -14.65
N LEU A 52 -12.94 -7.86 -14.91
CA LEU A 52 -12.38 -6.86 -14.00
C LEU A 52 -13.04 -6.92 -12.60
N ALA A 53 -14.36 -7.17 -12.52
CA ALA A 53 -15.06 -7.32 -11.24
C ALA A 53 -14.50 -8.48 -10.40
N GLU A 54 -14.30 -9.64 -11.03
CA GLU A 54 -13.73 -10.82 -10.41
C GLU A 54 -12.27 -10.61 -10.03
N ALA A 55 -11.49 -10.00 -10.92
CA ALA A 55 -10.09 -9.67 -10.67
C ALA A 55 -9.92 -8.72 -9.48
N GLN A 56 -10.79 -7.72 -9.38
CA GLN A 56 -10.82 -6.78 -8.26
C GLN A 56 -11.17 -7.50 -6.94
N ASP A 57 -12.18 -8.37 -6.95
CA ASP A 57 -12.59 -9.11 -5.75
C ASP A 57 -11.48 -10.03 -5.24
N ILE A 58 -10.86 -10.81 -6.14
CA ILE A 58 -9.72 -11.69 -5.80
C ILE A 58 -8.52 -10.89 -5.28
N THR A 59 -8.21 -9.75 -5.92
CA THR A 59 -7.10 -8.88 -5.50
C THR A 59 -7.35 -8.27 -4.12
N HIS A 60 -8.57 -7.81 -3.85
CA HIS A 60 -8.95 -7.26 -2.55
C HIS A 60 -8.91 -8.30 -1.44
N ALA A 61 -9.29 -9.55 -1.70
CA ALA A 61 -9.18 -10.65 -0.74
C ALA A 61 -7.74 -10.81 -0.21
N ALA A 62 -6.77 -10.89 -1.11
CA ALA A 62 -5.36 -11.02 -0.75
C ALA A 62 -4.82 -9.74 -0.09
N MET A 63 -5.13 -8.56 -0.68
CA MET A 63 -4.56 -7.28 -0.28
C MET A 63 -5.12 -6.74 1.03
N LEU A 64 -6.40 -6.92 1.31
CA LEU A 64 -7.05 -6.34 2.50
C LEU A 64 -7.11 -7.31 3.68
N TRP A 65 -7.18 -8.63 3.41
CA TRP A 65 -7.48 -9.60 4.44
C TRP A 65 -6.36 -10.61 4.71
N ASP A 66 -5.75 -11.17 3.66
CA ASP A 66 -4.93 -12.37 3.83
C ASP A 66 -3.42 -12.07 3.99
N VAL A 67 -2.86 -11.25 3.08
CA VAL A 67 -1.44 -10.87 3.10
C VAL A 67 -1.20 -9.35 2.99
N PRO A 68 -1.99 -8.49 3.67
CA PRO A 68 -1.99 -7.04 3.43
C PRO A 68 -0.63 -6.39 3.67
N SER A 69 0.05 -6.73 4.76
CA SER A 69 1.35 -6.12 5.07
C SER A 69 2.41 -6.41 3.99
N ILE A 70 2.38 -7.62 3.42
CA ILE A 70 3.28 -8.00 2.32
C ILE A 70 2.98 -7.17 1.08
N VAL A 71 1.70 -7.10 0.69
CA VAL A 71 1.29 -6.35 -0.51
C VAL A 71 1.59 -4.86 -0.36
N MET A 72 1.20 -4.24 0.76
CA MET A 72 1.39 -2.80 0.95
C MET A 72 2.88 -2.40 1.00
N ASN A 73 3.70 -3.15 1.75
CA ASN A 73 5.12 -2.85 1.83
C ASN A 73 5.85 -3.10 0.50
N SER A 74 5.50 -4.15 -0.23
CA SER A 74 6.09 -4.43 -1.55
C SER A 74 5.71 -3.38 -2.58
N MET A 75 4.47 -2.85 -2.56
CA MET A 75 4.04 -1.75 -3.43
C MET A 75 4.80 -0.46 -3.11
N SER A 76 5.00 -0.14 -1.83
CA SER A 76 5.86 0.99 -1.43
C SER A 76 7.28 0.79 -1.94
N PHE A 77 7.81 -0.42 -1.86
CA PHE A 77 9.12 -0.77 -2.37
C PHE A 77 9.20 -0.75 -3.91
N ALA A 78 8.10 -1.05 -4.61
CA ALA A 78 8.00 -0.93 -6.07
C ALA A 78 8.24 0.52 -6.52
N ILE A 79 7.68 1.50 -5.81
CA ILE A 79 7.93 2.92 -6.09
C ILE A 79 9.40 3.27 -5.82
N VAL A 80 9.97 2.81 -4.71
CA VAL A 80 11.39 3.04 -4.39
C VAL A 80 12.32 2.42 -5.44
N ARG A 81 11.93 1.28 -6.06
CA ARG A 81 12.70 0.62 -7.12
C ARG A 81 12.89 1.52 -8.34
N THR A 82 11.96 2.43 -8.62
CA THR A 82 12.07 3.39 -9.73
C THR A 82 13.25 4.36 -9.56
N TYR A 83 13.72 4.60 -8.32
CA TYR A 83 14.87 5.47 -8.05
C TYR A 83 16.19 4.90 -8.59
N ALA A 84 16.23 3.61 -8.93
CA ALA A 84 17.42 2.96 -9.48
C ALA A 84 17.60 3.19 -11.00
N PHE A 85 16.67 3.90 -11.65
CA PHE A 85 16.75 4.24 -13.07
C PHE A 85 17.21 5.69 -13.26
N PRO A 86 18.34 5.93 -13.96
CA PRO A 86 18.86 7.29 -14.16
C PRO A 86 17.90 8.28 -14.83
N ALA A 87 16.98 7.77 -15.69
CA ALA A 87 15.96 8.62 -16.32
C ALA A 87 14.98 9.15 -15.27
N MET A 88 14.44 8.26 -14.42
CA MET A 88 13.47 8.61 -13.37
C MET A 88 14.13 9.41 -12.25
N SER A 89 15.31 8.97 -11.78
CA SER A 89 15.99 9.62 -10.65
C SER A 89 16.38 11.06 -10.95
N ARG A 90 16.77 11.38 -12.20
CA ARG A 90 17.03 12.77 -12.62
C ARG A 90 15.78 13.66 -12.53
N ILE A 91 14.64 13.15 -12.99
CA ILE A 91 13.36 13.87 -12.85
C ILE A 91 13.04 14.09 -11.38
N LEU A 92 13.10 13.03 -10.58
CA LEU A 92 12.79 13.07 -9.15
C LEU A 92 13.71 14.02 -8.36
N CYS A 93 15.02 14.01 -8.61
CA CYS A 93 15.95 14.99 -8.05
C CYS A 93 15.62 16.42 -8.48
N GLY A 94 15.25 16.61 -9.76
CA GLY A 94 14.87 17.91 -10.31
C GLY A 94 13.61 18.49 -9.67
N THR A 95 12.70 17.67 -9.15
CA THR A 95 11.49 18.15 -8.46
C THR A 95 11.79 18.86 -7.15
N LYS A 96 12.89 18.53 -6.49
CA LYS A 96 13.27 18.94 -5.11
C LYS A 96 12.27 18.49 -4.04
N GLU A 97 11.35 17.58 -4.35
CA GLU A 97 10.33 17.06 -3.43
C GLU A 97 10.80 15.86 -2.59
N LEU A 98 11.99 15.33 -2.88
CA LEU A 98 12.62 14.23 -2.13
C LEU A 98 13.85 14.69 -1.31
N GLN A 99 13.85 15.95 -0.90
CA GLN A 99 14.82 16.53 0.03
C GLN A 99 14.44 16.21 1.48
N PRO A 100 15.36 16.29 2.45
CA PRO A 100 15.07 15.96 3.85
C PRO A 100 13.82 16.61 4.45
N ASP A 101 13.51 17.85 4.03
CA ASP A 101 12.36 18.61 4.56
C ASP A 101 11.02 18.24 3.89
N THR A 102 11.05 17.67 2.69
CA THR A 102 9.86 17.41 1.87
C THR A 102 9.57 15.93 1.68
N VAL A 103 10.58 15.06 1.79
CA VAL A 103 10.51 13.62 1.48
C VAL A 103 9.41 12.89 2.25
N SER A 104 9.23 13.18 3.54
CA SER A 104 8.22 12.53 4.38
C SER A 104 6.80 12.81 3.89
N ARG A 105 6.53 14.06 3.43
CA ARG A 105 5.25 14.43 2.83
C ARG A 105 5.06 13.74 1.48
N ARG A 106 6.09 13.76 0.62
CA ARG A 106 6.03 13.13 -0.70
C ARG A 106 5.74 11.63 -0.62
N TYR A 107 6.28 10.94 0.42
CA TYR A 107 6.00 9.52 0.63
C TYR A 107 4.55 9.27 0.99
N ILE A 108 3.99 10.00 1.93
CA ILE A 108 2.59 9.81 2.32
C ILE A 108 1.63 10.23 1.19
N ASP A 109 1.92 11.30 0.44
CA ASP A 109 1.13 11.74 -0.70
C ASP A 109 1.02 10.63 -1.75
N THR A 110 2.16 10.04 -2.14
CA THR A 110 2.18 8.91 -3.08
C THR A 110 1.44 7.70 -2.50
N ALA A 111 1.70 7.38 -1.23
CA ALA A 111 1.07 6.24 -0.58
C ALA A 111 -0.45 6.38 -0.48
N ILE A 112 -0.97 7.58 -0.23
CA ILE A 112 -2.42 7.86 -0.21
C ILE A 112 -3.03 7.61 -1.60
N LEU A 113 -2.46 8.19 -2.66
CA LEU A 113 -3.03 8.02 -4.01
C LEU A 113 -2.97 6.56 -4.44
N VAL A 114 -1.80 5.90 -4.31
CA VAL A 114 -1.62 4.48 -4.68
C VAL A 114 -2.55 3.57 -3.87
N ALA A 115 -2.63 3.75 -2.55
CA ALA A 115 -3.52 2.96 -1.72
C ALA A 115 -4.99 3.20 -2.07
N THR A 116 -5.38 4.45 -2.38
CA THR A 116 -6.78 4.77 -2.70
C THR A 116 -7.23 4.05 -3.97
N TYR A 117 -6.52 4.17 -5.10
CA TYR A 117 -6.95 3.49 -6.32
C TYR A 117 -6.72 1.97 -6.30
N SER A 118 -5.88 1.47 -5.37
CA SER A 118 -5.73 0.02 -5.19
C SER A 118 -6.82 -0.61 -4.34
N VAL A 119 -7.43 0.16 -3.44
CA VAL A 119 -8.42 -0.34 -2.45
C VAL A 119 -9.84 0.03 -2.82
N CYS A 120 -10.07 1.25 -3.33
CA CYS A 120 -11.42 1.70 -3.69
C CYS A 120 -11.89 1.02 -4.99
N PRO A 121 -13.19 0.70 -5.12
CA PRO A 121 -13.70 -0.06 -6.26
C PRO A 121 -13.70 0.76 -7.55
N PHE A 122 -13.50 0.05 -8.65
CA PHE A 122 -13.83 0.54 -9.99
C PHE A 122 -15.24 0.09 -10.38
N ARG A 123 -15.93 0.92 -11.12
CA ARG A 123 -17.22 0.57 -11.71
C ARG A 123 -17.06 -0.54 -12.73
N THR A 124 -17.85 -1.58 -12.58
CA THR A 124 -17.85 -2.74 -13.48
C THR A 124 -19.28 -3.14 -13.81
N LYS A 125 -19.49 -4.03 -14.78
CA LYS A 125 -20.79 -4.62 -15.07
C LYS A 125 -21.24 -5.66 -14.02
N GLY A 126 -20.31 -6.07 -13.14
CA GLY A 126 -20.56 -7.01 -12.04
C GLY A 126 -20.71 -6.30 -10.70
N PRO A 127 -21.00 -7.05 -9.62
CA PRO A 127 -21.09 -6.50 -8.28
C PRO A 127 -19.71 -5.97 -7.82
N PRO A 128 -19.71 -4.98 -6.93
CA PRO A 128 -18.47 -4.53 -6.29
C PRO A 128 -17.85 -5.66 -5.45
N SER A 129 -16.53 -5.55 -5.20
CA SER A 129 -15.82 -6.55 -4.41
C SER A 129 -16.47 -6.75 -3.04
N GLU A 130 -16.85 -7.99 -2.71
CA GLU A 130 -17.38 -8.35 -1.39
C GLU A 130 -16.38 -8.06 -0.26
N PHE A 131 -15.09 -8.18 -0.53
CA PHE A 131 -14.02 -7.90 0.42
C PHE A 131 -13.87 -6.40 0.69
N TYR A 132 -14.14 -5.55 -0.32
CA TYR A 132 -14.22 -4.11 -0.12
C TYR A 132 -15.48 -3.73 0.67
N VAL A 133 -16.63 -4.25 0.29
CA VAL A 133 -17.92 -4.01 0.98
C VAL A 133 -17.80 -4.41 2.45
N ALA A 134 -17.26 -5.59 2.74
CA ALA A 134 -17.02 -6.05 4.10
C ALA A 134 -16.03 -5.17 4.90
N ALA A 135 -14.99 -4.63 4.24
CA ALA A 135 -14.03 -3.73 4.86
C ALA A 135 -14.62 -2.35 5.17
N ASN A 136 -15.49 -1.88 4.29
CA ASN A 136 -16.09 -0.55 4.35
C ASN A 136 -17.32 -0.51 5.27
N GLY A 137 -18.07 -1.62 5.38
CA GLY A 137 -19.35 -1.67 6.08
C GLY A 137 -20.43 -0.84 5.36
N THR A 138 -20.37 -0.79 4.02
CA THR A 138 -21.31 -0.11 3.14
C THR A 138 -22.15 -1.11 2.35
N ASP A 139 -23.21 -0.65 1.69
CA ASP A 139 -23.95 -1.47 0.72
C ASP A 139 -23.25 -1.47 -0.65
N GLU A 140 -23.72 -2.33 -1.54
CA GLU A 140 -23.17 -2.50 -2.89
C GLU A 140 -23.38 -1.26 -3.76
N ASP A 141 -24.52 -0.57 -3.62
CA ASP A 141 -24.85 0.63 -4.40
C ASP A 141 -23.90 1.79 -4.06
N ALA A 142 -23.67 2.01 -2.76
CA ALA A 142 -22.71 3.02 -2.31
C ALA A 142 -21.26 2.68 -2.70
N ALA A 143 -20.88 1.39 -2.69
CA ALA A 143 -19.59 0.95 -3.16
C ALA A 143 -19.44 1.14 -4.69
N ALA A 144 -20.48 0.83 -5.47
CA ALA A 144 -20.49 1.03 -6.93
C ALA A 144 -20.45 2.51 -7.34
N ALA A 145 -20.91 3.41 -6.46
CA ALA A 145 -20.91 4.87 -6.68
C ALA A 145 -19.65 5.58 -6.18
N ASP A 146 -18.69 4.86 -5.60
CA ASP A 146 -17.48 5.44 -4.99
C ASP A 146 -16.52 6.04 -6.06
N PRO A 147 -16.29 7.36 -6.08
CA PRO A 147 -15.43 7.99 -7.09
C PRO A 147 -13.96 8.02 -6.72
N ARG A 148 -13.57 7.56 -5.52
CA ARG A 148 -12.24 7.79 -4.96
C ARG A 148 -11.11 7.19 -5.78
N ALA A 149 -11.30 5.99 -6.37
CA ALA A 149 -10.30 5.37 -7.24
C ALA A 149 -10.01 6.27 -8.44
N TYR A 150 -11.05 6.77 -9.09
CA TYR A 150 -10.94 7.65 -10.25
C TYR A 150 -10.36 9.03 -9.91
N LEU A 151 -10.76 9.61 -8.76
CA LEU A 151 -10.18 10.88 -8.28
C LEU A 151 -8.68 10.75 -8.00
N ALA A 152 -8.25 9.65 -7.40
CA ALA A 152 -6.84 9.41 -7.12
C ALA A 152 -6.03 9.22 -8.40
N ILE A 153 -6.57 8.48 -9.40
CA ILE A 153 -5.91 8.31 -10.71
C ILE A 153 -5.89 9.64 -11.47
N ALA A 154 -7.01 10.37 -11.53
CA ALA A 154 -7.06 11.66 -12.20
C ALA A 154 -6.05 12.65 -11.62
N ARG A 155 -5.91 12.68 -10.28
CA ARG A 155 -4.90 13.52 -9.62
C ARG A 155 -3.49 13.06 -9.93
N MET A 156 -3.22 11.76 -9.92
CA MET A 156 -1.92 11.20 -10.26
C MET A 156 -1.53 11.55 -11.70
N ASN A 157 -2.44 11.35 -12.67
CA ASN A 157 -2.23 11.72 -14.08
C ASN A 157 -1.93 13.21 -14.22
N TRP A 158 -2.76 14.07 -13.60
CA TRP A 158 -2.56 15.51 -13.62
C TRP A 158 -1.18 15.92 -13.07
N LEU A 159 -0.72 15.29 -11.98
CA LEU A 159 0.62 15.54 -11.44
C LEU A 159 1.72 15.10 -12.40
N HIS A 160 1.58 13.95 -13.03
CA HIS A 160 2.59 13.37 -13.93
C HIS A 160 2.71 14.14 -15.25
N GLU A 161 1.63 14.73 -15.78
CA GLU A 161 1.63 15.54 -17.01
C GLU A 161 2.60 16.73 -16.95
N HIS A 162 2.99 17.16 -15.76
CA HIS A 162 3.95 18.26 -15.57
C HIS A 162 5.42 17.82 -15.68
N TYR A 163 5.69 16.54 -15.94
CA TYR A 163 7.05 16.00 -16.01
C TYR A 163 7.26 15.20 -17.29
N PRO A 164 8.47 15.22 -17.87
CA PRO A 164 8.78 14.47 -19.09
C PRO A 164 9.06 12.98 -18.79
N ILE A 165 8.07 12.29 -18.21
CA ILE A 165 8.17 10.87 -17.90
C ILE A 165 7.89 10.07 -19.16
N LYS A 166 8.74 9.10 -19.48
CA LYS A 166 8.57 8.22 -20.64
C LYS A 166 7.53 7.15 -20.38
N ASN A 167 6.86 6.67 -21.44
CA ASN A 167 5.92 5.57 -21.35
C ASN A 167 6.53 4.31 -20.72
N ASP A 168 7.75 3.96 -21.10
CA ASP A 168 8.43 2.77 -20.60
C ASP A 168 8.75 2.89 -19.10
N ASP A 169 8.97 4.10 -18.57
CA ASP A 169 9.15 4.34 -17.14
C ASP A 169 7.85 4.09 -16.36
N PHE A 170 6.69 4.43 -16.95
CA PHE A 170 5.38 4.07 -16.40
C PHE A 170 5.13 2.55 -16.50
N LEU A 171 5.43 1.96 -17.63
CA LEU A 171 5.18 0.53 -17.90
C LEU A 171 6.00 -0.36 -16.95
N VAL A 172 7.29 -0.06 -16.74
CA VAL A 172 8.11 -0.82 -15.78
C VAL A 172 7.65 -0.59 -14.35
N THR A 173 7.16 0.60 -14.00
CA THR A 173 6.58 0.87 -12.67
C THR A 173 5.31 0.06 -12.45
N LEU A 174 4.44 -0.04 -13.47
CA LEU A 174 3.26 -0.90 -13.45
C LEU A 174 3.64 -2.36 -13.22
N ALA A 175 4.64 -2.87 -13.95
CA ALA A 175 5.15 -4.22 -13.77
C ALA A 175 5.64 -4.47 -12.34
N PHE A 176 6.36 -3.51 -11.72
CA PHE A 176 6.78 -3.62 -10.32
C PHE A 176 5.59 -3.69 -9.35
N LEU A 177 4.56 -2.89 -9.57
CA LEU A 177 3.35 -2.91 -8.76
C LEU A 177 2.58 -4.23 -8.90
N ILE A 178 2.69 -4.92 -10.01
CA ILE A 178 2.10 -6.25 -10.24
C ILE A 178 2.95 -7.35 -9.61
N PHE A 179 4.24 -7.45 -9.94
CA PHE A 179 5.05 -8.64 -9.66
C PHE A 179 5.82 -8.58 -8.34
N LEU A 180 6.16 -7.39 -7.83
CA LEU A 180 6.89 -7.31 -6.58
C LEU A 180 6.11 -7.87 -5.38
N PRO A 181 4.78 -7.65 -5.24
CA PRO A 181 3.99 -8.31 -4.22
C PRO A 181 3.97 -9.84 -4.34
N VAL A 182 4.03 -10.39 -5.54
CA VAL A 182 4.13 -11.85 -5.78
C VAL A 182 5.46 -12.37 -5.23
N ARG A 183 6.56 -11.76 -5.66
CA ARG A 183 7.94 -12.12 -5.21
C ARG A 183 8.12 -11.93 -3.69
N TRP A 184 7.49 -10.88 -3.11
CA TRP A 184 7.53 -10.67 -1.67
C TRP A 184 6.68 -11.65 -0.88
N ALA A 185 5.54 -12.09 -1.42
CA ALA A 185 4.72 -13.13 -0.82
C ALA A 185 5.49 -14.47 -0.76
N GLU A 186 6.27 -14.79 -1.79
CA GLU A 186 7.16 -15.97 -1.81
C GLU A 186 8.27 -15.88 -0.76
N ARG A 187 8.92 -14.72 -0.63
CA ARG A 187 10.07 -14.56 0.25
C ARG A 187 9.70 -14.30 1.71
N PHE A 188 8.69 -13.47 1.96
CA PHE A 188 8.35 -12.95 3.29
C PHE A 188 6.94 -13.33 3.76
N GLY A 189 6.05 -13.73 2.85
CA GLY A 189 4.65 -14.05 3.16
C GLY A 189 4.50 -15.38 3.89
N TRP A 190 3.47 -15.50 4.72
CA TRP A 190 3.11 -16.78 5.33
C TRP A 190 2.59 -17.81 4.32
N ARG A 191 2.23 -17.37 3.12
CA ARG A 191 1.93 -18.13 1.91
C ARG A 191 2.32 -17.37 0.65
N THR A 192 2.46 -18.09 -0.43
CA THR A 192 2.57 -17.52 -1.79
C THR A 192 1.21 -17.07 -2.33
N LEU A 193 1.19 -16.25 -3.35
CA LEU A 193 -0.01 -16.00 -4.15
C LEU A 193 -0.20 -17.16 -5.15
N SER A 194 -1.45 -17.58 -5.36
CA SER A 194 -1.78 -18.62 -6.34
C SER A 194 -1.74 -18.07 -7.78
N PRO A 195 -1.68 -18.93 -8.81
CA PRO A 195 -1.78 -18.49 -10.20
C PRO A 195 -3.03 -17.65 -10.48
N LEU A 196 -4.17 -18.00 -9.88
CA LEU A 196 -5.42 -17.23 -9.98
C LEU A 196 -5.25 -15.81 -9.40
N GLU A 197 -4.62 -15.67 -8.22
CA GLU A 197 -4.38 -14.38 -7.59
C GLU A 197 -3.37 -13.53 -8.37
N VAL A 198 -2.35 -14.15 -8.95
CA VAL A 198 -1.35 -13.47 -9.80
C VAL A 198 -2.02 -12.94 -11.07
N HIS A 199 -2.82 -13.76 -11.75
CA HIS A 199 -3.53 -13.33 -12.95
C HIS A 199 -4.57 -12.24 -12.65
N ALA A 200 -5.36 -12.42 -11.60
CA ALA A 200 -6.33 -11.40 -11.16
C ALA A 200 -5.64 -10.06 -10.87
N ARG A 201 -4.47 -10.10 -10.22
CA ARG A 201 -3.66 -8.92 -9.99
C ARG A 201 -3.19 -8.26 -11.28
N PHE A 202 -2.78 -9.05 -12.27
CA PHE A 202 -2.41 -8.54 -13.59
C PHE A 202 -3.59 -7.83 -14.27
N VAL A 203 -4.76 -8.46 -14.35
CA VAL A 203 -5.98 -7.88 -14.95
C VAL A 203 -6.37 -6.58 -14.25
N PHE A 204 -6.38 -6.58 -12.91
CA PHE A 204 -6.72 -5.41 -12.11
C PHE A 204 -5.75 -4.23 -12.35
N TRP A 205 -4.44 -4.49 -12.33
CA TRP A 205 -3.43 -3.45 -12.51
C TRP A 205 -3.28 -3.01 -13.97
N LYS A 206 -3.53 -3.90 -14.96
CA LYS A 206 -3.62 -3.54 -16.38
C LYS A 206 -4.69 -2.47 -16.58
N HIS A 207 -5.87 -2.66 -15.98
CA HIS A 207 -6.95 -1.66 -16.02
C HIS A 207 -6.52 -0.31 -15.39
N ILE A 208 -5.83 -0.32 -14.26
CA ILE A 208 -5.27 0.91 -13.67
C ILE A 208 -4.26 1.57 -14.64
N GLY A 209 -3.40 0.77 -15.26
CA GLY A 209 -2.45 1.25 -16.26
C GLY A 209 -3.12 1.92 -17.46
N GLU A 210 -4.20 1.34 -17.96
CA GLU A 210 -5.02 1.91 -19.04
C GLU A 210 -5.62 3.27 -18.62
N LEU A 211 -6.19 3.37 -17.42
CA LEU A 211 -6.70 4.62 -16.86
C LEU A 211 -5.59 5.66 -16.61
N MET A 212 -4.37 5.22 -16.41
CA MET A 212 -3.18 6.09 -16.31
C MET A 212 -2.57 6.42 -17.68
N HIS A 213 -3.21 6.04 -18.79
CA HIS A 213 -2.77 6.26 -20.16
C HIS A 213 -1.43 5.61 -20.52
N ILE A 214 -1.07 4.52 -19.83
CA ILE A 214 0.11 3.71 -20.15
C ILE A 214 -0.18 2.94 -21.45
N ARG A 215 0.69 3.10 -22.43
CA ARG A 215 0.56 2.49 -23.75
C ARG A 215 1.38 1.20 -23.83
N ASP A 216 1.00 0.35 -24.78
CA ASP A 216 1.74 -0.86 -25.14
C ASP A 216 1.90 -1.85 -23.95
N ILE A 217 0.89 -1.91 -23.08
CA ILE A 217 0.85 -2.88 -21.99
C ILE A 217 0.67 -4.28 -22.63
N PRO A 218 1.61 -5.22 -22.44
CA PRO A 218 1.46 -6.58 -22.97
C PRO A 218 0.14 -7.25 -22.55
N ASP A 219 -0.35 -8.16 -23.38
CA ASP A 219 -1.63 -8.82 -23.13
C ASP A 219 -1.54 -9.92 -22.08
N SER A 220 -0.34 -10.44 -21.81
CA SER A 220 -0.13 -11.46 -20.79
C SER A 220 0.80 -10.98 -19.66
N ALA A 221 0.58 -11.52 -18.45
CA ALA A 221 1.44 -11.28 -17.31
C ALA A 221 2.89 -11.72 -17.58
N VAL A 222 3.06 -12.85 -18.30
CA VAL A 222 4.38 -13.41 -18.61
C VAL A 222 5.16 -12.49 -19.54
N GLU A 223 4.52 -11.98 -20.62
CA GLU A 223 5.17 -11.04 -21.53
C GLU A 223 5.57 -9.75 -20.83
N LEU A 224 4.69 -9.19 -19.97
CA LEU A 224 5.01 -8.01 -19.20
C LEU A 224 6.18 -8.25 -18.23
N GLU A 225 6.25 -9.41 -17.60
CA GLU A 225 7.34 -9.76 -16.67
C GLU A 225 8.67 -9.87 -17.40
N VAL A 226 8.71 -10.58 -18.55
CA VAL A 226 9.90 -10.70 -19.39
C VAL A 226 10.35 -9.34 -19.90
N TRP A 227 9.43 -8.52 -20.42
CA TRP A 227 9.72 -7.15 -20.85
C TRP A 227 10.33 -6.31 -19.73
N ALA A 228 9.76 -6.38 -18.52
CA ALA A 228 10.24 -5.61 -17.38
C ALA A 228 11.65 -6.06 -16.94
N GLU A 229 11.95 -7.34 -16.95
CA GLU A 229 13.28 -7.88 -16.63
C GLU A 229 14.34 -7.43 -17.64
N GLU A 230 14.00 -7.42 -18.93
CA GLU A 230 14.88 -6.90 -19.98
C GLU A 230 15.08 -5.38 -19.87
N TYR A 231 14.00 -4.64 -19.55
CA TYR A 231 14.09 -3.20 -19.34
C TYR A 231 14.98 -2.87 -18.14
N GLU A 232 14.80 -3.58 -17.01
CA GLU A 232 15.69 -3.45 -15.85
C GLU A 232 17.15 -3.75 -16.20
N ALA A 233 17.42 -4.81 -16.95
CA ALA A 233 18.76 -5.21 -17.31
C ALA A 233 19.48 -4.14 -18.12
N ARG A 234 18.76 -3.43 -18.99
CA ARG A 234 19.31 -2.39 -19.88
C ARG A 234 19.40 -1.01 -19.23
N HIS A 235 18.44 -0.64 -18.38
CA HIS A 235 18.24 0.74 -17.94
C HIS A 235 18.49 0.98 -16.44
N MET A 236 18.49 -0.06 -15.58
CA MET A 236 18.85 0.07 -14.17
C MET A 236 20.37 0.10 -14.01
N THR A 237 20.97 1.25 -14.26
CA THR A 237 22.41 1.47 -14.29
C THR A 237 22.88 2.46 -13.21
N PRO A 238 24.15 2.42 -12.77
CA PRO A 238 24.65 3.31 -11.74
C PRO A 238 24.59 4.80 -12.15
N ALA A 239 24.05 5.63 -11.24
CA ALA A 239 24.05 7.10 -11.39
C ALA A 239 24.11 7.79 -10.01
N ASP A 240 24.64 9.01 -9.98
CA ASP A 240 24.72 9.80 -8.74
C ASP A 240 23.34 10.21 -8.25
N THR A 241 22.40 10.52 -9.18
CA THR A 241 21.00 10.82 -8.82
C THR A 241 20.31 9.65 -8.16
N ASN A 242 20.60 8.39 -8.59
CA ASN A 242 20.08 7.21 -7.91
C ASN A 242 20.60 7.11 -6.48
N HIS A 243 21.91 7.38 -6.28
CA HIS A 243 22.53 7.34 -4.97
C HIS A 243 21.96 8.39 -4.02
N ILE A 244 21.80 9.64 -4.49
CA ILE A 244 21.18 10.73 -3.71
C ILE A 244 19.79 10.34 -3.20
N LEU A 245 18.95 9.79 -4.08
CA LEU A 245 17.60 9.35 -3.70
C LEU A 245 17.62 8.17 -2.73
N ALA A 246 18.52 7.20 -2.96
CA ALA A 246 18.68 6.05 -2.07
C ALA A 246 19.10 6.46 -0.66
N GLU A 247 20.07 7.37 -0.53
CA GLU A 247 20.55 7.88 0.75
C GLU A 247 19.45 8.67 1.49
N GLY A 248 18.73 9.54 0.76
CA GLY A 248 17.58 10.28 1.32
C GLY A 248 16.49 9.33 1.84
N MET A 249 16.12 8.33 1.05
CA MET A 249 15.13 7.32 1.41
C MET A 249 15.56 6.48 2.62
N LEU A 250 16.79 5.97 2.61
CA LEU A 250 17.32 5.16 3.72
C LEU A 250 17.39 5.95 5.02
N THR A 251 17.73 7.24 4.95
CA THR A 251 17.79 8.14 6.09
C THR A 251 16.39 8.40 6.64
N GLU A 252 15.43 8.69 5.77
CA GLU A 252 14.05 8.95 6.16
C GLU A 252 13.39 7.71 6.80
N LEU A 253 13.53 6.53 6.18
CA LEU A 253 13.00 5.28 6.74
C LEU A 253 13.65 4.94 8.09
N ALA A 254 14.97 5.14 8.23
CA ALA A 254 15.68 4.89 9.46
C ALA A 254 15.30 5.89 10.57
N SER A 255 14.71 7.04 10.25
CA SER A 255 14.26 8.02 11.25
C SER A 255 13.17 7.48 12.18
N SER A 256 12.35 6.54 11.68
CA SER A 256 11.29 5.87 12.44
C SER A 256 11.79 4.77 13.40
N VAL A 257 13.09 4.45 13.34
CA VAL A 257 13.72 3.39 14.14
C VAL A 257 14.58 4.01 15.25
N PRO A 258 14.63 3.42 16.48
CA PRO A 258 15.52 3.89 17.55
C PRO A 258 16.97 4.01 17.08
N SER A 259 17.69 5.01 17.56
CA SER A 259 19.02 5.38 17.07
C SER A 259 20.02 4.22 17.07
N PHE A 260 20.00 3.36 18.08
CA PHE A 260 20.90 2.20 18.20
C PHE A 260 20.64 1.14 17.11
N ALA A 261 19.42 1.06 16.56
CA ALA A 261 19.03 0.07 15.56
C ALA A 261 19.14 0.58 14.11
N ARG A 262 19.29 1.89 13.89
CA ARG A 262 19.27 2.53 12.55
C ARG A 262 20.32 1.92 11.60
N GLY A 263 21.53 1.67 12.10
CA GLY A 263 22.61 1.10 11.29
C GLY A 263 22.28 -0.30 10.77
N LEU A 264 21.74 -1.17 11.63
CA LEU A 264 21.33 -2.51 11.23
C LEU A 264 20.10 -2.47 10.30
N PHE A 265 19.10 -1.65 10.63
CA PHE A 265 17.91 -1.47 9.81
C PHE A 265 18.26 -1.05 8.37
N ARG A 266 19.15 -0.05 8.22
CA ARG A 266 19.64 0.40 6.91
C ARG A 266 20.29 -0.73 6.13
N ARG A 267 21.15 -1.55 6.75
CA ARG A 267 21.77 -2.71 6.11
C ARG A 267 20.75 -3.74 5.67
N LEU A 268 19.74 -4.03 6.50
CA LEU A 268 18.65 -4.96 6.15
C LEU A 268 17.85 -4.46 4.95
N VAL A 269 17.52 -3.16 4.89
CA VAL A 269 16.83 -2.57 3.74
C VAL A 269 17.67 -2.72 2.46
N ILE A 270 18.98 -2.50 2.52
CA ILE A 270 19.88 -2.73 1.37
C ILE A 270 19.86 -4.20 0.92
N CYS A 271 19.85 -5.16 1.85
CA CYS A 271 19.75 -6.60 1.52
C CYS A 271 18.41 -6.95 0.82
N VAL A 272 17.32 -6.24 1.13
CA VAL A 272 16.01 -6.45 0.48
C VAL A 272 16.02 -5.97 -0.97
N MET A 273 16.82 -4.95 -1.32
CA MET A 273 16.84 -4.34 -2.66
C MET A 273 17.28 -5.29 -3.77
N GLY A 274 18.13 -6.28 -3.44
CA GLY A 274 18.77 -7.15 -4.42
C GLY A 274 19.97 -6.49 -5.09
N GLU A 275 20.78 -7.31 -5.78
CA GLU A 275 22.12 -6.91 -6.24
C GLU A 275 22.06 -5.84 -7.34
N ARG A 276 21.18 -6.00 -8.35
CA ARG A 276 21.06 -5.03 -9.46
C ARG A 276 20.71 -3.63 -8.96
N MET A 277 19.68 -3.53 -8.10
CA MET A 277 19.24 -2.25 -7.54
C MET A 277 20.32 -1.64 -6.64
N ARG A 278 20.98 -2.45 -5.80
CA ARG A 278 22.11 -2.02 -4.96
C ARG A 278 23.24 -1.38 -5.78
N ILE A 279 23.64 -2.05 -6.87
CA ILE A 279 24.70 -1.55 -7.77
C ILE A 279 24.25 -0.25 -8.44
N ALA A 280 23.03 -0.20 -8.98
CA ALA A 280 22.47 1.00 -9.64
C ALA A 280 22.42 2.21 -8.68
N MET A 281 22.16 1.99 -7.41
CA MET A 281 22.12 3.01 -6.37
C MET A 281 23.51 3.29 -5.74
N LYS A 282 24.56 2.65 -6.20
CA LYS A 282 25.94 2.79 -5.68
C LYS A 282 26.02 2.54 -4.15
N LEU A 283 25.23 1.58 -3.65
CA LEU A 283 25.21 1.23 -2.23
C LEU A 283 26.23 0.13 -1.92
N PRO A 284 26.80 0.11 -0.70
CA PRO A 284 27.84 -0.85 -0.32
C PRO A 284 27.31 -2.28 -0.28
N VAL A 285 28.21 -3.24 -0.57
CA VAL A 285 27.96 -4.67 -0.37
C VAL A 285 27.73 -4.93 1.11
N GLN A 286 26.76 -5.80 1.42
CA GLN A 286 26.46 -6.15 2.79
C GLN A 286 27.12 -7.47 3.18
N PRO A 287 27.59 -7.61 4.44
CA PRO A 287 28.17 -8.84 4.93
C PRO A 287 27.19 -10.02 4.84
N PRO A 288 27.68 -11.25 4.57
CA PRO A 288 26.83 -12.45 4.53
C PRO A 288 25.98 -12.66 5.80
N ALA A 289 26.50 -12.28 6.96
CA ALA A 289 25.76 -12.34 8.23
C ALA A 289 24.48 -11.49 8.24
N VAL A 290 24.47 -10.35 7.55
CA VAL A 290 23.26 -9.50 7.46
C VAL A 290 22.21 -10.14 6.55
N HIS A 291 22.65 -10.78 5.45
CA HIS A 291 21.75 -11.56 4.60
C HIS A 291 21.16 -12.75 5.36
N ALA A 292 21.97 -13.49 6.10
CA ALA A 292 21.50 -14.60 6.95
C ALA A 292 20.51 -14.12 8.01
N LEU A 293 20.75 -12.97 8.65
CA LEU A 293 19.83 -12.39 9.62
C LEU A 293 18.49 -12.02 8.98
N LEU A 294 18.49 -11.44 7.78
CA LEU A 294 17.26 -11.15 7.02
C LEU A 294 16.49 -12.42 6.71
N ASP A 295 17.16 -13.46 6.23
CA ASP A 295 16.52 -14.72 5.83
C ASP A 295 15.98 -15.50 7.04
N ILE A 296 16.70 -15.52 8.17
CA ILE A 296 16.20 -16.06 9.44
C ILE A 296 14.97 -15.29 9.91
N GLY A 297 15.05 -13.95 9.92
CA GLY A 297 13.92 -13.10 10.29
C GLY A 297 12.70 -13.35 9.40
N ALA A 298 12.90 -13.45 8.09
CA ALA A 298 11.83 -13.77 7.14
C ALA A 298 11.24 -15.17 7.40
N ALA A 299 12.07 -16.18 7.69
CA ALA A 299 11.60 -17.53 8.03
C ALA A 299 10.75 -17.54 9.30
N LEU A 300 11.18 -16.81 10.34
CA LEU A 300 10.44 -16.68 11.61
C LEU A 300 9.09 -15.98 11.40
N VAL A 301 9.06 -14.88 10.63
CA VAL A 301 7.81 -14.16 10.31
C VAL A 301 6.86 -15.05 9.51
N ARG A 302 7.34 -15.78 8.51
CA ARG A 302 6.56 -16.76 7.75
C ARG A 302 5.98 -17.85 8.64
N PHE A 303 6.82 -18.45 9.50
CA PHE A 303 6.39 -19.49 10.42
C PHE A 303 5.32 -18.97 11.38
N ALA A 304 5.56 -17.85 12.03
CA ALA A 304 4.62 -17.24 12.96
C ALA A 304 3.30 -16.88 12.26
N GLY A 305 3.37 -16.25 11.08
CA GLY A 305 2.20 -15.89 10.28
C GLY A 305 1.35 -17.09 9.88
N ARG A 306 2.00 -18.22 9.56
CA ARG A 306 1.32 -19.46 9.12
C ARG A 306 0.75 -20.28 10.27
N HIS A 307 1.43 -20.33 11.41
CA HIS A 307 1.14 -21.29 12.46
C HIS A 307 0.70 -20.68 13.79
N LEU A 308 1.08 -19.42 14.07
CA LEU A 308 0.86 -18.79 15.36
C LEU A 308 -0.18 -17.65 15.32
N PHE A 309 -0.34 -16.95 14.20
CA PHE A 309 -1.30 -15.85 14.12
C PHE A 309 -2.64 -16.29 13.52
N PRO A 310 -3.78 -15.95 14.17
CA PRO A 310 -5.10 -16.22 13.63
C PRO A 310 -5.35 -15.40 12.35
N PRO A 311 -6.36 -15.77 11.53
CA PRO A 311 -6.78 -14.95 10.41
C PRO A 311 -7.26 -13.59 10.93
N ARG A 312 -7.12 -12.56 10.08
CA ARG A 312 -7.60 -11.21 10.41
C ARG A 312 -9.12 -11.20 10.55
N LEU A 313 -9.60 -10.53 11.58
CA LEU A 313 -11.03 -10.29 11.80
C LEU A 313 -11.50 -9.01 11.11
N HIS A 314 -10.57 -8.10 10.81
CA HIS A 314 -10.84 -6.82 10.16
C HIS A 314 -9.87 -6.63 8.99
N ALA A 315 -10.36 -5.97 7.94
CA ALA A 315 -9.53 -5.58 6.82
C ALA A 315 -8.40 -4.64 7.26
N TYR A 316 -7.26 -4.76 6.62
CA TYR A 316 -6.14 -3.82 6.77
C TYR A 316 -6.15 -2.85 5.60
N CYS A 317 -6.43 -1.60 5.88
CA CYS A 317 -6.43 -0.54 4.89
C CYS A 317 -5.44 0.56 5.31
N ALA A 318 -4.69 1.08 4.35
CA ALA A 318 -3.79 2.21 4.57
C ALA A 318 -4.54 3.56 4.55
N VAL A 319 -5.65 3.61 3.85
CA VAL A 319 -6.55 4.76 3.71
C VAL A 319 -7.93 4.41 4.26
N SER A 320 -8.70 5.42 4.67
CA SER A 320 -10.07 5.18 5.12
C SER A 320 -10.92 4.71 3.95
N VAL A 321 -11.53 3.54 4.11
CA VAL A 321 -12.52 3.01 3.17
C VAL A 321 -13.95 3.27 3.64
N LYS A 322 -14.14 3.77 4.87
CA LYS A 322 -15.46 4.10 5.40
C LYS A 322 -16.02 5.34 4.71
N PRO A 323 -17.36 5.40 4.53
CA PRO A 323 -18.01 6.59 4.01
C PRO A 323 -17.60 7.83 4.79
N VAL A 324 -17.37 8.91 4.07
CA VAL A 324 -17.00 10.19 4.68
C VAL A 324 -18.23 10.79 5.34
N PRO A 325 -18.20 11.11 6.63
CA PRO A 325 -19.31 11.76 7.28
C PRO A 325 -19.63 13.12 6.61
N ILE A 326 -20.88 13.38 6.34
CA ILE A 326 -21.32 14.71 5.88
C ILE A 326 -21.21 15.67 7.05
N PRO A 327 -20.45 16.77 6.92
CA PRO A 327 -20.32 17.76 7.99
C PRO A 327 -21.70 18.35 8.36
N LYS A 328 -22.01 18.38 9.65
CA LYS A 328 -23.22 19.05 10.13
C LYS A 328 -22.92 20.56 10.23
N GLY A 329 -23.44 21.32 9.28
CA GLY A 329 -23.61 22.78 9.46
C GLY A 329 -22.46 23.70 9.09
N ASP A 330 -21.29 23.19 8.69
CA ASP A 330 -20.17 24.03 8.29
C ASP A 330 -19.91 23.98 6.78
N ASN A 331 -19.59 25.15 6.20
CA ASN A 331 -19.20 25.30 4.79
C ASN A 331 -17.78 24.75 4.49
N GLU A 332 -17.16 24.02 5.41
CA GLU A 332 -15.86 23.42 5.17
C GLU A 332 -16.02 22.08 4.41
N PRO A 333 -15.22 21.85 3.37
CA PRO A 333 -15.29 20.60 2.62
C PRO A 333 -14.84 19.43 3.49
N THR A 334 -15.49 18.28 3.32
CA THR A 334 -15.14 17.04 4.02
C THR A 334 -13.71 16.62 3.69
N ARG A 335 -12.95 16.27 4.71
CA ARG A 335 -11.55 15.82 4.60
C ARG A 335 -11.39 14.40 5.13
N MET A 336 -10.40 13.70 4.62
CA MET A 336 -10.05 12.34 5.02
C MET A 336 -8.76 12.32 5.84
N HIS A 337 -8.59 11.26 6.61
CA HIS A 337 -7.36 10.96 7.32
C HIS A 337 -6.82 9.59 6.87
N PRO A 338 -5.49 9.44 6.67
CA PRO A 338 -4.92 8.13 6.43
C PRO A 338 -5.04 7.28 7.71
N LEU A 339 -5.10 5.96 7.54
CA LEU A 339 -5.09 5.00 8.66
C LEU A 339 -3.68 4.55 9.02
N MET A 340 -2.69 5.01 8.26
CA MET A 340 -1.29 4.69 8.48
C MET A 340 -0.46 5.96 8.71
N LYS A 341 0.65 5.80 9.46
CA LYS A 341 1.78 6.73 9.53
C LYS A 341 2.93 6.10 8.76
N VAL A 342 3.53 6.83 7.82
CA VAL A 342 4.76 6.37 7.17
C VAL A 342 5.98 6.70 8.05
N THR A 343 6.41 7.94 8.06
CA THR A 343 7.52 8.42 8.91
C THR A 343 7.08 9.57 9.80
N LYS A 344 6.44 10.58 9.27
CA LYS A 344 5.86 11.72 9.99
C LYS A 344 4.33 11.64 10.02
N PRO A 345 3.64 12.33 10.98
CA PRO A 345 2.19 12.20 11.17
C PRO A 345 1.38 13.08 10.21
N TRP A 346 1.75 13.13 8.93
CA TRP A 346 1.03 13.88 7.90
C TRP A 346 -0.44 13.46 7.82
N TYR A 347 -1.32 14.44 7.79
CA TYR A 347 -2.77 14.29 7.67
C TYR A 347 -3.47 13.53 8.80
N LEU A 348 -2.73 13.09 9.83
CA LEU A 348 -3.34 12.40 10.98
C LEU A 348 -4.06 13.41 11.90
N PRO A 349 -5.23 13.04 12.44
CA PRO A 349 -5.96 13.89 13.36
C PRO A 349 -5.22 14.02 14.69
N ARG A 350 -5.39 15.15 15.38
CA ARG A 350 -4.86 15.31 16.74
C ARG A 350 -5.51 14.34 17.71
N THR A 351 -4.72 13.83 18.61
CA THR A 351 -5.23 13.01 19.70
C THR A 351 -6.16 13.81 20.62
N THR A 352 -7.21 13.17 21.09
CA THR A 352 -8.21 13.77 21.99
C THR A 352 -8.40 12.90 23.23
N GLY A 353 -9.02 13.45 24.28
CA GLY A 353 -9.36 12.71 25.49
C GLY A 353 -8.15 12.08 26.17
N MET A 354 -8.30 10.87 26.68
CA MET A 354 -7.28 10.11 27.39
C MET A 354 -6.01 9.88 26.56
N TRP A 355 -6.14 9.70 25.24
CA TRP A 355 -5.00 9.52 24.34
C TRP A 355 -4.09 10.74 24.29
N ARG A 356 -4.65 11.97 24.44
CA ARG A 356 -3.85 13.19 24.55
C ARG A 356 -3.05 13.26 25.85
N VAL A 357 -3.61 12.74 26.95
CA VAL A 357 -2.88 12.66 28.23
C VAL A 357 -1.72 11.67 28.11
N LEU A 358 -1.99 10.49 27.57
CA LEU A 358 -0.95 9.47 27.33
C LEU A 358 0.15 9.99 26.40
N GLU A 359 -0.21 10.70 25.34
CA GLU A 359 0.76 11.31 24.42
C GLU A 359 1.68 12.32 25.13
N LYS A 360 1.11 13.20 25.96
CA LYS A 360 1.90 14.13 26.77
C LYS A 360 2.85 13.41 27.73
N LEU A 361 2.38 12.34 28.36
CA LEU A 361 3.21 11.52 29.24
C LEU A 361 4.36 10.86 28.47
N MET A 362 4.09 10.28 27.31
CA MET A 362 5.13 9.67 26.46
C MET A 362 6.17 10.69 25.98
N LEU A 363 5.74 11.92 25.67
CA LEU A 363 6.64 13.03 25.34
C LEU A 363 7.51 13.42 26.56
N ALA A 364 6.91 13.56 27.73
CA ALA A 364 7.62 13.92 28.97
C ALA A 364 8.65 12.85 29.37
N LEU A 365 8.37 11.58 29.12
CA LEU A 365 9.28 10.45 29.37
C LEU A 365 10.33 10.25 28.25
N GLY A 366 10.33 11.06 27.18
CA GLY A 366 11.23 10.89 26.05
C GLY A 366 10.97 9.64 25.21
N LEU A 367 9.83 8.97 25.40
CA LEU A 367 9.43 7.77 24.66
C LEU A 367 8.85 8.08 23.28
N ARG A 368 8.50 9.34 23.03
CA ARG A 368 7.96 9.83 21.75
C ARG A 368 8.61 11.17 21.41
N SER A 369 8.89 11.41 20.13
CA SER A 369 9.38 12.71 19.66
C SER A 369 8.22 13.68 19.43
N ILE A 370 8.46 14.98 19.60
CA ILE A 370 7.51 16.04 19.25
C ILE A 370 7.16 16.01 17.75
N ASP A 371 8.10 15.56 16.90
CA ASP A 371 7.89 15.41 15.47
C ASP A 371 7.00 14.22 15.08
N ASP A 372 6.63 13.39 16.04
CA ASP A 372 5.68 12.28 15.87
C ASP A 372 4.26 12.65 16.24
N VAL A 373 4.03 13.90 16.70
CA VAL A 373 2.73 14.38 17.14
C VAL A 373 2.02 15.12 16.00
N PRO A 374 0.75 14.78 15.69
CA PRO A 374 -0.05 15.52 14.73
C PRO A 374 -0.15 17.01 15.10
N ALA A 375 0.18 17.87 14.16
CA ALA A 375 0.22 19.32 14.35
C ALA A 375 -0.14 20.03 13.02
N PRO A 376 -0.45 21.35 13.04
CA PRO A 376 -0.81 22.10 11.83
C PRO A 376 0.25 22.01 10.73
N LYS A 377 1.55 21.91 11.10
CA LYS A 377 2.65 21.73 10.12
C LYS A 377 2.55 20.43 9.33
N TYR A 378 1.77 19.45 9.79
CA TYR A 378 1.51 18.17 9.13
C TYR A 378 0.10 18.08 8.53
N ASP A 379 -0.56 19.19 8.26
CA ASP A 379 -1.93 19.23 7.72
C ASP A 379 -2.91 18.35 8.54
N ASP A 380 -2.90 18.48 9.85
CA ASP A 380 -3.66 17.66 10.82
C ASP A 380 -5.20 17.75 10.68
N LYS A 381 -5.70 18.63 9.82
CA LYS A 381 -7.11 18.68 9.40
C LYS A 381 -7.47 17.59 8.39
N GLY A 382 -6.49 16.83 7.88
CA GLY A 382 -6.70 15.80 6.87
C GLY A 382 -6.49 16.30 5.43
N TYR A 383 -6.79 15.43 4.45
CA TYR A 383 -6.57 15.69 3.03
C TYR A 383 -7.84 15.53 2.21
N ARG A 384 -7.82 16.07 0.99
CA ARG A 384 -8.70 15.74 -0.14
C ARG A 384 -7.84 15.20 -1.28
N LEU A 385 -8.39 14.29 -2.09
CA LEU A 385 -7.60 13.62 -3.15
C LEU A 385 -7.07 14.59 -4.18
N GLU A 386 -7.86 15.60 -4.55
CA GLU A 386 -7.47 16.64 -5.51
C GLU A 386 -6.42 17.61 -4.97
N GLU A 387 -6.17 17.64 -3.64
CA GLU A 387 -5.15 18.47 -3.01
C GLU A 387 -3.80 17.75 -2.84
N ILE A 388 -3.76 16.43 -2.99
CA ILE A 388 -2.55 15.63 -2.77
C ILE A 388 -1.46 16.00 -3.78
N GLY A 389 -0.21 16.11 -3.28
CA GLY A 389 0.98 16.41 -4.08
C GLY A 389 1.78 17.60 -3.55
N PRO A 390 2.72 18.13 -4.37
CA PRO A 390 3.55 19.28 -4.01
C PRO A 390 2.73 20.47 -3.51
N VAL A 391 3.24 21.15 -2.47
CA VAL A 391 2.55 22.29 -1.83
C VAL A 391 2.12 23.35 -2.84
N ARG A 392 2.97 23.64 -3.84
CA ARG A 392 2.68 24.60 -4.91
C ARG A 392 1.46 24.27 -5.76
N TRP A 393 1.01 23.00 -5.73
CA TRP A 393 -0.13 22.52 -6.51
C TRP A 393 -1.32 22.10 -5.62
N LYS A 394 -1.26 22.36 -4.33
CA LYS A 394 -2.32 22.01 -3.40
C LYS A 394 -3.68 22.61 -3.76
N THR A 395 -3.69 23.79 -4.39
CA THR A 395 -4.91 24.52 -4.76
C THR A 395 -5.15 24.59 -6.28
N VAL A 396 -4.40 23.81 -7.07
CA VAL A 396 -4.41 23.90 -8.53
C VAL A 396 -4.90 22.61 -9.18
N GLY A 397 -5.65 22.74 -10.27
CA GLY A 397 -6.09 21.62 -11.10
C GLY A 397 -7.35 20.90 -10.62
N HIS A 398 -8.00 21.33 -9.54
CA HIS A 398 -9.12 20.62 -8.91
C HIS A 398 -10.29 20.39 -9.89
N ALA A 399 -10.71 21.42 -10.63
CA ALA A 399 -11.83 21.31 -11.58
C ALA A 399 -11.50 20.28 -12.69
N LEU A 400 -10.27 20.28 -13.20
CA LEU A 400 -9.84 19.34 -14.22
C LEU A 400 -9.76 17.91 -13.67
N VAL A 401 -9.26 17.73 -12.44
CA VAL A 401 -9.22 16.42 -11.76
C VAL A 401 -10.64 15.88 -11.57
N MET A 402 -11.60 16.71 -11.14
CA MET A 402 -13.01 16.31 -11.00
C MET A 402 -13.63 15.91 -12.34
N GLN A 403 -13.38 16.72 -13.38
CA GLN A 403 -13.85 16.42 -14.74
C GLN A 403 -13.28 15.08 -15.23
N LYS A 404 -11.96 14.88 -15.16
CA LYS A 404 -11.30 13.67 -15.62
C LYS A 404 -11.74 12.43 -14.85
N ALA A 405 -11.93 12.54 -13.55
CA ALA A 405 -12.49 11.45 -12.75
C ALA A 405 -13.91 11.08 -13.20
N GLY A 406 -14.76 12.07 -13.49
CA GLY A 406 -16.09 11.84 -14.02
C GLY A 406 -16.10 11.21 -15.41
N GLU A 407 -15.18 11.63 -16.31
CA GLU A 407 -15.00 11.03 -17.64
C GLU A 407 -14.64 9.54 -17.52
N MET A 408 -13.64 9.19 -16.68
CA MET A 408 -13.24 7.80 -16.43
C MET A 408 -14.36 6.97 -15.80
N MET A 409 -15.14 7.55 -14.91
CA MET A 409 -16.24 6.88 -14.22
C MET A 409 -17.50 6.72 -15.11
N GLY A 410 -17.61 7.50 -16.19
CA GLY A 410 -18.78 7.57 -17.06
C GLY A 410 -19.97 8.35 -16.48
N CYS A 411 -19.78 9.07 -15.37
CA CYS A 411 -20.78 9.98 -14.79
C CYS A 411 -20.06 11.04 -13.93
N PRO A 412 -20.67 12.22 -13.73
CA PRO A 412 -20.10 13.27 -12.89
C PRO A 412 -19.86 12.80 -11.46
N VAL A 413 -18.75 13.25 -10.86
CA VAL A 413 -18.50 13.08 -9.42
C VAL A 413 -19.59 13.84 -8.64
N GLN A 414 -20.18 13.19 -7.65
CA GLN A 414 -21.31 13.73 -6.88
C GLN A 414 -21.09 13.72 -5.38
N GLY A 415 -22.02 14.36 -4.65
CA GLY A 415 -22.06 14.35 -3.18
C GLY A 415 -20.89 15.07 -2.54
N VAL A 416 -20.41 14.54 -1.44
CA VAL A 416 -19.33 15.13 -0.61
C VAL A 416 -17.99 15.25 -1.36
N TRP A 417 -17.81 14.48 -2.41
CA TRP A 417 -16.60 14.47 -3.24
C TRP A 417 -16.58 15.63 -4.24
N ALA A 418 -17.74 16.10 -4.70
CA ALA A 418 -17.89 17.19 -5.66
C ALA A 418 -17.77 18.59 -5.03
N GLN A 419 -17.72 18.71 -3.70
CA GLN A 419 -17.60 20.00 -3.04
C GLN A 419 -16.21 20.62 -3.32
N PRO A 420 -16.13 21.91 -3.71
CA PRO A 420 -14.85 22.56 -3.96
C PRO A 420 -14.04 22.65 -2.66
N SER A 421 -12.75 22.34 -2.75
CA SER A 421 -11.82 22.40 -1.61
C SER A 421 -11.54 23.82 -1.12
N THR A 422 -11.74 24.80 -1.98
CA THR A 422 -11.59 26.25 -1.69
C THR A 422 -12.76 27.02 -2.25
N LYS A 423 -13.30 27.99 -1.47
CA LYS A 423 -14.13 29.03 -2.06
C LYS A 423 -13.29 29.73 -3.10
N ILE A 424 -13.73 29.64 -4.37
CA ILE A 424 -13.17 30.48 -5.45
C ILE A 424 -13.57 31.91 -5.06
N THR A 425 -12.63 32.64 -4.45
CA THR A 425 -12.72 34.10 -4.27
C THR A 425 -12.15 34.77 -5.49
#